data_57e4fc63ab5ee5aada1548c362100f0d
#
_entry.id   57e4fc63ab5ee5aada1548c362100f0d
#
_cell.length_a   1.000
_cell.length_b   1.000
_cell.length_c   1.000
_cell.angle_alpha   90.00
_cell.angle_beta   90.00
_cell.angle_gamma   90.00
#
_symmetry.space_group_name_H-M   'P 1'
#
loop_
_entity.id
_entity.type
_entity.pdbx_description
1 polymer ?
#
loop_
_entity_poly.entity_id
_entity_poly.type
_entity_poly.pdbx_seq_one_letter_code
_entity_poly.pdbx_strand_id
1 'polypeptide(L)'
;VSDVRGTSVAAIADGVRAGKLRARDVTEAYLDRIARLDPALGCYLLVDAAGARGRADAVDAARAAGRDPGPLAGVPIGIKDIFVTRGLETTCASKILRGFVPPFESTVTQRLADAGAVALGKLNMDEFAMGSSNENSARGPVRNPWSLAHVPGGSSGGSAAAVAASLCAGATGTDTGGSIRQPAAFCGVSGIKPTYGRVSRYGVIAFASSLDHPGSFGRSVDDVAALLEVMAGHDPLDATSIPAPVGRYREACRAGREGRQEGRVAGQGLAGVRIGVPDEYFQPGMDAEVEAAVRAALDELGRAGAKLVPVSLPHTKYAIATYYLICTAEASSNLARYDGVRFGYRTKDAHSLEELYARTRGEGFGLEPKRRIMLGTYVLRAGYYEAYYGKALRARRKLADDFAAAFTQCDAIVTPTSPIPAFRFGERLGDPLQMYLADVLTVAPNLAGVPALAQSCGFTKGGLPVGLQIIGPPLGEEICFRVGAAYEARTEWHRRLPPDPAGLAAGAPEVAS
;
A
#
# COMPACT_ATOMS: atom_id res chain seq x y z
N VAL A 1 26.18 -11.58 3.26
CA VAL A 1 25.47 -10.81 2.21
C VAL A 1 25.92 -9.37 2.37
N SER A 2 26.84 -8.90 1.51
CA SER A 2 27.42 -7.55 1.64
C SER A 2 26.53 -6.45 1.01
N ASP A 3 25.66 -6.80 0.08
CA ASP A 3 24.73 -5.85 -0.54
C ASP A 3 23.33 -6.49 -0.66
N VAL A 4 22.33 -5.86 -0.05
CA VAL A 4 20.92 -6.27 -0.10
C VAL A 4 20.09 -5.41 -1.05
N ARG A 5 20.72 -4.47 -1.75
CA ARG A 5 20.02 -3.55 -2.66
C ARG A 5 19.36 -4.31 -3.81
N GLY A 6 18.07 -4.13 -3.94
CA GLY A 6 17.30 -4.75 -5.02
C GLY A 6 17.17 -6.26 -4.95
N THR A 7 17.56 -6.91 -3.84
CA THR A 7 17.39 -8.36 -3.68
C THR A 7 15.90 -8.69 -3.57
N SER A 8 15.43 -9.64 -4.41
CA SER A 8 14.02 -10.03 -4.44
C SER A 8 13.63 -10.93 -3.26
N VAL A 9 12.35 -10.90 -2.89
CA VAL A 9 11.74 -11.81 -1.90
C VAL A 9 12.05 -13.28 -2.22
N ALA A 10 11.90 -13.67 -3.48
CA ALA A 10 12.16 -15.04 -3.92
C ALA A 10 13.63 -15.43 -3.77
N ALA A 11 14.56 -14.54 -4.16
CA ALA A 11 16.00 -14.83 -4.05
C ALA A 11 16.45 -15.06 -2.60
N ILE A 12 15.90 -14.29 -1.66
CA ILE A 12 16.16 -14.47 -0.23
C ILE A 12 15.58 -15.79 0.26
N ALA A 13 14.28 -16.03 0.03
CA ALA A 13 13.60 -17.22 0.51
C ALA A 13 14.22 -18.50 -0.04
N ASP A 14 14.50 -18.57 -1.33
CA ASP A 14 15.12 -19.72 -1.98
C ASP A 14 16.58 -19.91 -1.51
N GLY A 15 17.32 -18.82 -1.34
CA GLY A 15 18.69 -18.86 -0.82
C GLY A 15 18.77 -19.40 0.61
N VAL A 16 17.84 -18.99 1.49
CA VAL A 16 17.75 -19.48 2.87
C VAL A 16 17.32 -20.95 2.90
N ARG A 17 16.27 -21.33 2.17
CA ARG A 17 15.81 -22.73 2.10
C ARG A 17 16.90 -23.66 1.57
N ALA A 18 17.63 -23.23 0.55
CA ALA A 18 18.75 -23.99 -0.02
C ALA A 18 20.02 -24.01 0.86
N GLY A 19 20.05 -23.27 1.98
CA GLY A 19 21.23 -23.16 2.84
C GLY A 19 22.37 -22.32 2.25
N LYS A 20 22.14 -21.61 1.16
CA LYS A 20 23.10 -20.68 0.53
C LYS A 20 23.20 -19.37 1.29
N LEU A 21 22.13 -18.98 1.99
CA LEU A 21 22.05 -17.79 2.84
C LEU A 21 21.65 -18.22 4.25
N ARG A 22 22.10 -17.46 5.26
CA ARG A 22 21.56 -17.53 6.61
C ARG A 22 20.58 -16.38 6.80
N ALA A 23 19.40 -16.69 7.34
CA ALA A 23 18.38 -15.68 7.64
C ALA A 23 18.95 -14.59 8.57
N ARG A 24 19.81 -14.99 9.54
CA ARG A 24 20.48 -14.05 10.44
C ARG A 24 21.36 -13.05 9.71
N ASP A 25 22.19 -13.50 8.78
CA ASP A 25 23.13 -12.62 8.06
C ASP A 25 22.37 -11.65 7.13
N VAL A 26 21.29 -12.14 6.48
CA VAL A 26 20.39 -11.29 5.68
C VAL A 26 19.74 -10.21 6.57
N THR A 27 19.21 -10.61 7.73
CA THR A 27 18.57 -9.69 8.69
C THR A 27 19.54 -8.61 9.16
N GLU A 28 20.77 -8.96 9.53
CA GLU A 28 21.79 -7.97 9.95
C GLU A 28 22.08 -6.97 8.85
N ALA A 29 22.23 -7.41 7.59
CA ALA A 29 22.51 -6.51 6.48
C ALA A 29 21.38 -5.47 6.27
N TYR A 30 20.10 -5.86 6.48
CA TYR A 30 18.98 -4.93 6.45
C TYR A 30 18.96 -4.00 7.67
N LEU A 31 19.21 -4.51 8.87
CA LEU A 31 19.29 -3.70 10.10
C LEU A 31 20.40 -2.64 10.01
N ASP A 32 21.58 -3.01 9.50
CA ASP A 32 22.69 -2.09 9.28
C ASP A 32 22.31 -1.01 8.26
N ARG A 33 21.60 -1.38 7.20
CA ARG A 33 21.12 -0.43 6.21
C ARG A 33 20.07 0.52 6.79
N ILE A 34 19.13 0.04 7.60
CA ILE A 34 18.16 0.86 8.32
C ILE A 34 18.89 1.86 9.22
N ALA A 35 19.83 1.39 10.05
CA ALA A 35 20.58 2.27 10.97
C ALA A 35 21.31 3.39 10.25
N ARG A 36 21.80 3.15 9.03
CA ARG A 36 22.55 4.12 8.23
C ARG A 36 21.63 5.10 7.49
N LEU A 37 20.51 4.66 6.92
CA LEU A 37 19.73 5.46 5.95
C LEU A 37 18.41 5.99 6.50
N ASP A 38 17.79 5.29 7.44
CA ASP A 38 16.46 5.64 7.94
C ASP A 38 16.42 6.96 8.75
N PRO A 39 17.49 7.40 9.44
CA PRO A 39 17.53 8.73 10.03
C PRO A 39 17.23 9.87 9.05
N ALA A 40 17.59 9.71 7.76
CA ALA A 40 17.29 10.68 6.72
C ALA A 40 15.92 10.49 6.06
N LEU A 41 15.35 9.28 6.11
CA LEU A 41 14.11 8.92 5.43
C LEU A 41 12.88 8.90 6.34
N GLY A 42 13.03 8.48 7.60
CA GLY A 42 11.95 8.40 8.59
C GLY A 42 10.91 7.31 8.30
N CYS A 43 11.33 6.21 7.65
CA CYS A 43 10.42 5.11 7.26
C CYS A 43 9.94 4.30 8.47
N TYR A 44 10.74 4.15 9.53
CA TYR A 44 10.41 3.34 10.69
C TYR A 44 9.99 4.19 11.88
N LEU A 45 8.88 3.83 12.52
CA LEU A 45 8.48 4.34 13.83
C LEU A 45 9.17 3.56 14.96
N LEU A 46 9.40 2.26 14.73
CA LEU A 46 10.06 1.35 15.64
C LEU A 46 10.83 0.29 14.85
N VAL A 47 12.10 0.11 15.15
CA VAL A 47 12.94 -0.99 14.66
C VAL A 47 13.06 -2.03 15.77
N ASP A 48 12.56 -3.24 15.53
CA ASP A 48 12.63 -4.37 16.47
C ASP A 48 13.85 -5.25 16.19
N ALA A 49 15.04 -4.68 16.36
CA ALA A 49 16.29 -5.37 16.03
C ALA A 49 16.48 -6.69 16.81
N ALA A 50 16.14 -6.71 18.09
CA ALA A 50 16.27 -7.91 18.93
C ALA A 50 15.29 -9.00 18.48
N GLY A 51 14.01 -8.66 18.29
CA GLY A 51 13.00 -9.62 17.82
C GLY A 51 13.27 -10.09 16.40
N ALA A 52 13.74 -9.22 15.49
CA ALA A 52 14.13 -9.61 14.13
C ALA A 52 15.26 -10.66 14.15
N ARG A 53 16.28 -10.44 14.97
CA ARG A 53 17.36 -11.41 15.16
C ARG A 53 16.85 -12.76 15.67
N GLY A 54 15.99 -12.76 16.68
CA GLY A 54 15.41 -13.98 17.25
C GLY A 54 14.55 -14.76 16.22
N ARG A 55 13.75 -14.03 15.42
CA ARG A 55 12.97 -14.64 14.31
C ARG A 55 13.88 -15.24 13.23
N ALA A 56 14.94 -14.55 12.86
CA ALA A 56 15.92 -15.07 11.89
C ALA A 56 16.66 -16.30 12.41
N ASP A 57 17.07 -16.30 13.68
CA ASP A 57 17.69 -17.48 14.31
C ASP A 57 16.74 -18.67 14.35
N ALA A 58 15.45 -18.45 14.59
CA ALA A 58 14.44 -19.52 14.56
C ALA A 58 14.26 -20.13 13.16
N VAL A 59 14.30 -19.30 12.10
CA VAL A 59 14.29 -19.77 10.69
C VAL A 59 15.53 -20.62 10.39
N ASP A 60 16.73 -20.15 10.75
CA ASP A 60 17.98 -20.88 10.55
C ASP A 60 17.99 -22.21 11.32
N ALA A 61 17.49 -22.23 12.55
CA ALA A 61 17.37 -23.42 13.38
C ALA A 61 16.35 -24.43 12.79
N ALA A 62 15.20 -23.96 12.28
CA ALA A 62 14.22 -24.82 11.62
C ALA A 62 14.82 -25.53 10.41
N ARG A 63 15.53 -24.80 9.54
CA ARG A 63 16.22 -25.34 8.39
C ARG A 63 17.32 -26.33 8.80
N ALA A 64 18.15 -26.00 9.78
CA ALA A 64 19.21 -26.87 10.26
C ALA A 64 18.68 -28.21 10.83
N ALA A 65 17.47 -28.18 11.41
CA ALA A 65 16.75 -29.35 11.89
C ALA A 65 16.01 -30.13 10.77
N GLY A 66 16.17 -29.76 9.50
CA GLY A 66 15.50 -30.41 8.35
C GLY A 66 13.99 -30.10 8.26
N ARG A 67 13.48 -29.09 8.99
CA ARG A 67 12.10 -28.62 8.91
C ARG A 67 11.97 -27.55 7.82
N ASP A 68 10.85 -27.53 7.11
CA ASP A 68 10.56 -26.45 6.15
C ASP A 68 10.37 -25.12 6.91
N PRO A 69 11.21 -24.11 6.66
CA PRO A 69 11.08 -22.80 7.29
C PRO A 69 10.00 -21.91 6.65
N GLY A 70 9.28 -22.40 5.66
CA GLY A 70 8.17 -21.70 5.00
C GLY A 70 8.54 -20.99 3.69
N PRO A 71 7.52 -20.56 2.93
CA PRO A 71 7.70 -19.96 1.60
C PRO A 71 8.38 -18.58 1.62
N LEU A 72 8.39 -17.89 2.75
CA LEU A 72 9.06 -16.60 2.96
C LEU A 72 10.28 -16.72 3.91
N ALA A 73 10.92 -17.88 3.93
CA ALA A 73 12.03 -18.18 4.83
C ALA A 73 13.10 -17.08 4.87
N GLY A 74 13.23 -16.41 6.02
CA GLY A 74 14.23 -15.39 6.28
C GLY A 74 14.04 -14.08 5.52
N VAL A 75 12.90 -13.85 4.87
CA VAL A 75 12.61 -12.62 4.14
C VAL A 75 12.36 -11.46 5.10
N PRO A 76 13.20 -10.40 5.11
CA PRO A 76 13.01 -9.24 5.95
C PRO A 76 11.85 -8.37 5.44
N ILE A 77 10.83 -8.16 6.28
CA ILE A 77 9.65 -7.36 5.95
C ILE A 77 9.42 -6.23 6.94
N GLY A 78 8.87 -5.12 6.42
CA GLY A 78 8.38 -4.01 7.22
C GLY A 78 6.87 -4.12 7.44
N ILE A 79 6.40 -3.81 8.65
CA ILE A 79 4.98 -3.89 9.02
C ILE A 79 4.42 -2.47 9.18
N LYS A 80 3.48 -2.04 8.30
CA LYS A 80 2.80 -0.75 8.47
C LYS A 80 2.18 -0.67 9.87
N ASP A 81 2.31 0.47 10.54
CA ASP A 81 1.94 0.63 11.96
C ASP A 81 0.43 0.63 12.24
N ILE A 82 -0.37 0.22 11.29
CA ILE A 82 -1.82 -0.02 11.44
C ILE A 82 -2.15 -1.48 11.77
N PHE A 83 -1.21 -2.42 11.52
CA PHE A 83 -1.36 -3.83 11.89
C PHE A 83 -0.94 -4.02 13.34
N VAL A 84 -1.86 -4.50 14.18
CA VAL A 84 -1.49 -4.87 15.56
C VAL A 84 -0.50 -6.03 15.52
N THR A 85 0.58 -5.86 16.29
CA THR A 85 1.67 -6.83 16.35
C THR A 85 1.92 -7.11 17.83
N ARG A 86 1.73 -8.36 18.23
CA ARG A 86 1.81 -8.75 19.65
C ARG A 86 3.16 -8.35 20.25
N GLY A 87 3.12 -7.64 21.37
CA GLY A 87 4.31 -7.23 22.10
C GLY A 87 5.08 -6.05 21.50
N LEU A 88 4.66 -5.50 20.35
CA LEU A 88 5.25 -4.31 19.74
C LEU A 88 4.27 -3.13 19.80
N GLU A 89 4.75 -1.96 20.22
CA GLU A 89 3.94 -0.75 20.21
C GLU A 89 3.32 -0.51 18.84
N THR A 90 2.00 -0.25 18.79
CA THR A 90 1.24 0.01 17.58
C THR A 90 0.46 1.30 17.76
N THR A 91 0.87 2.36 17.06
CA THR A 91 0.39 3.72 17.27
C THR A 91 -0.47 4.29 16.17
N CYS A 92 -0.49 3.66 14.96
CA CYS A 92 -1.05 4.27 13.75
C CYS A 92 -0.47 5.66 13.46
N ALA A 93 0.80 5.90 13.82
CA ALA A 93 1.46 7.19 13.73
C ALA A 93 0.71 8.32 14.48
N SER A 94 -0.04 8.00 15.54
CA SER A 94 -0.87 8.92 16.34
C SER A 94 -0.41 9.00 17.79
N LYS A 95 -0.56 10.19 18.39
CA LYS A 95 -0.34 10.36 19.81
C LYS A 95 -1.40 9.64 20.66
N ILE A 96 -2.62 9.44 20.13
CA ILE A 96 -3.75 8.82 20.84
C ILE A 96 -3.49 7.36 21.22
N LEU A 97 -2.66 6.64 20.45
CA LEU A 97 -2.28 5.24 20.71
C LEU A 97 -0.86 5.09 21.27
N ARG A 98 -0.20 6.18 21.66
CA ARG A 98 1.12 6.08 22.29
C ARG A 98 1.08 5.19 23.52
N GLY A 99 2.02 4.25 23.61
CA GLY A 99 2.11 3.27 24.70
C GLY A 99 1.17 2.06 24.55
N PHE A 100 0.41 1.97 23.46
CA PHE A 100 -0.43 0.80 23.21
C PHE A 100 0.40 -0.36 22.65
N VAL A 101 0.59 -1.38 23.47
CA VAL A 101 1.22 -2.66 23.10
C VAL A 101 0.13 -3.73 23.00
N PRO A 102 -0.20 -4.20 21.80
CA PRO A 102 -1.28 -5.16 21.60
C PRO A 102 -0.98 -6.51 22.28
N PRO A 103 -1.99 -7.15 22.95
CA PRO A 103 -1.84 -8.49 23.53
C PRO A 103 -2.10 -9.61 22.49
N PHE A 104 -2.46 -9.27 21.26
CA PHE A 104 -2.80 -10.22 20.19
C PHE A 104 -2.13 -9.82 18.87
N GLU A 105 -2.14 -10.75 17.91
CA GLU A 105 -1.54 -10.60 16.59
C GLU A 105 -2.62 -10.35 15.53
N SER A 106 -2.32 -9.57 14.50
CA SER A 106 -3.18 -9.51 13.31
C SER A 106 -3.04 -10.80 12.49
N THR A 107 -4.11 -11.22 11.81
CA THR A 107 -4.04 -12.39 10.92
C THR A 107 -2.96 -12.25 9.86
N VAL A 108 -2.76 -11.04 9.32
CA VAL A 108 -1.76 -10.77 8.29
C VAL A 108 -0.34 -10.99 8.84
N THR A 109 -0.02 -10.40 9.98
CA THR A 109 1.34 -10.52 10.57
C THR A 109 1.60 -11.94 11.07
N GLN A 110 0.57 -12.62 11.59
CA GLN A 110 0.68 -14.03 11.98
C GLN A 110 0.99 -14.93 10.77
N ARG A 111 0.25 -14.80 9.66
CA ARG A 111 0.49 -15.58 8.44
C ARG A 111 1.89 -15.35 7.86
N LEU A 112 2.35 -14.10 7.86
CA LEU A 112 3.69 -13.77 7.40
C LEU A 112 4.77 -14.41 8.30
N ALA A 113 4.58 -14.39 9.62
CA ALA A 113 5.49 -15.03 10.57
C ALA A 113 5.50 -16.56 10.41
N ASP A 114 4.33 -17.19 10.26
CA ASP A 114 4.19 -18.63 10.05
C ASP A 114 4.84 -19.09 8.73
N ALA A 115 4.89 -18.20 7.74
CA ALA A 115 5.57 -18.41 6.47
C ALA A 115 7.11 -18.21 6.53
N GLY A 116 7.66 -17.90 7.71
CA GLY A 116 9.09 -17.70 7.93
C GLY A 116 9.62 -16.29 7.61
N ALA A 117 8.76 -15.31 7.40
CA ALA A 117 9.18 -13.93 7.21
C ALA A 117 9.71 -13.31 8.51
N VAL A 118 10.68 -12.41 8.38
CA VAL A 118 11.32 -11.71 9.51
C VAL A 118 10.85 -10.27 9.55
N ALA A 119 9.90 -9.97 10.45
CA ALA A 119 9.47 -8.59 10.68
C ALA A 119 10.60 -7.77 11.30
N LEU A 120 10.99 -6.66 10.65
CA LEU A 120 12.07 -5.78 11.09
C LEU A 120 11.59 -4.69 12.06
N GLY A 121 10.30 -4.34 12.01
CA GLY A 121 9.72 -3.28 12.82
C GLY A 121 8.44 -2.70 12.23
N LYS A 122 8.04 -1.53 12.78
CA LYS A 122 6.80 -0.82 12.47
C LYS A 122 7.09 0.38 11.57
N LEU A 123 6.43 0.42 10.41
CA LEU A 123 6.63 1.45 9.40
C LEU A 123 5.70 2.64 9.59
N ASN A 124 6.25 3.83 9.36
CA ASN A 124 5.56 5.11 9.44
C ASN A 124 4.44 5.22 8.39
N MET A 125 3.44 6.05 8.70
CA MET A 125 2.23 6.19 7.90
C MET A 125 1.56 7.54 8.19
N ASP A 126 0.62 7.99 7.35
CA ASP A 126 -0.29 9.05 7.76
C ASP A 126 -1.15 8.57 8.93
N GLU A 127 -1.43 9.45 9.88
CA GLU A 127 -2.15 9.15 11.10
C GLU A 127 -3.50 8.46 10.84
N PHE A 128 -3.70 7.24 11.38
CA PHE A 128 -4.86 6.36 11.16
C PHE A 128 -5.19 6.12 9.67
N ALA A 129 -4.17 6.07 8.81
CA ALA A 129 -4.30 5.96 7.36
C ALA A 129 -5.06 7.14 6.70
N MET A 130 -5.12 8.30 7.35
CA MET A 130 -5.80 9.51 6.87
C MET A 130 -4.81 10.49 6.28
N GLY A 131 -4.53 10.34 5.00
CA GLY A 131 -3.64 11.19 4.23
C GLY A 131 -3.16 10.52 2.96
N SER A 132 -2.51 11.31 2.10
CA SER A 132 -2.03 10.89 0.78
C SER A 132 -0.58 11.33 0.53
N SER A 133 0.14 11.79 1.59
CA SER A 133 1.49 12.32 1.47
C SER A 133 2.47 11.85 2.54
N ASN A 134 1.97 11.25 3.62
CA ASN A 134 2.70 10.90 4.85
C ASN A 134 3.24 12.12 5.62
N GLU A 135 2.64 13.30 5.42
CA GLU A 135 2.93 14.51 6.19
C GLU A 135 2.17 14.56 7.51
N ASN A 136 1.10 13.75 7.68
CA ASN A 136 0.22 13.76 8.84
C ASN A 136 0.67 12.85 10.00
N SER A 137 1.88 12.31 9.97
CA SER A 137 2.40 11.47 11.06
C SER A 137 2.75 12.29 12.31
N ALA A 138 2.33 11.84 13.48
CA ALA A 138 2.73 12.44 14.77
C ALA A 138 4.23 12.26 15.09
N ARG A 139 4.97 11.49 14.29
CA ARG A 139 6.42 11.22 14.43
C ARG A 139 7.26 11.93 13.38
N GLY A 140 6.62 12.76 12.56
CA GLY A 140 7.25 13.45 11.44
C GLY A 140 7.05 12.74 10.10
N PRO A 141 7.28 13.47 8.99
CA PRO A 141 7.04 12.97 7.65
C PRO A 141 8.08 11.92 7.22
N VAL A 142 7.68 11.04 6.31
CA VAL A 142 8.58 10.17 5.55
C VAL A 142 9.05 10.89 4.30
N ARG A 143 10.31 10.75 3.94
CA ARG A 143 10.88 11.36 2.74
C ARG A 143 10.95 10.37 1.59
N ASN A 144 10.73 10.87 0.38
CA ASN A 144 10.84 10.06 -0.83
C ASN A 144 12.31 9.72 -1.12
N PRO A 145 12.70 8.45 -1.27
CA PRO A 145 14.08 8.05 -1.52
C PRO A 145 14.66 8.57 -2.84
N TRP A 146 13.81 8.96 -3.81
CA TRP A 146 14.26 9.56 -5.07
C TRP A 146 14.58 11.04 -4.93
N SER A 147 13.96 11.72 -3.97
CA SER A 147 14.22 13.13 -3.66
C SER A 147 13.73 13.47 -2.25
N LEU A 148 14.64 13.80 -1.36
CA LEU A 148 14.30 14.11 0.05
C LEU A 148 13.40 15.35 0.21
N ALA A 149 13.24 16.18 -0.84
CA ALA A 149 12.35 17.32 -0.86
C ALA A 149 10.90 16.97 -1.24
N HIS A 150 10.63 15.72 -1.64
CA HIS A 150 9.32 15.27 -2.12
C HIS A 150 8.69 14.24 -1.19
N VAL A 151 7.35 14.21 -1.20
CA VAL A 151 6.56 13.25 -0.43
C VAL A 151 6.68 11.84 -1.02
N PRO A 152 6.64 10.77 -0.20
CA PRO A 152 6.62 9.39 -0.69
C PRO A 152 5.22 8.94 -1.13
N GLY A 153 4.20 9.81 -0.94
CA GLY A 153 2.82 9.40 -0.99
C GLY A 153 2.33 8.81 0.34
N GLY A 154 1.04 8.50 0.41
CA GLY A 154 0.41 8.00 1.62
C GLY A 154 -0.93 7.29 1.36
N SER A 155 -1.43 6.72 2.41
CA SER A 155 -0.97 6.70 3.81
C SER A 155 0.14 5.69 4.12
N SER A 156 0.53 4.76 3.20
CA SER A 156 1.59 3.78 3.43
C SER A 156 2.95 4.28 2.92
N GLY A 157 3.28 5.58 3.16
CA GLY A 157 4.49 6.20 2.67
C GLY A 157 5.76 5.56 3.21
N GLY A 158 5.80 5.21 4.50
CA GLY A 158 6.91 4.48 5.11
C GLY A 158 7.14 3.12 4.47
N SER A 159 6.07 2.40 4.11
CA SER A 159 6.15 1.09 3.45
C SER A 159 6.75 1.19 2.05
N ALA A 160 6.24 2.10 1.23
CA ALA A 160 6.73 2.31 -0.13
C ALA A 160 8.19 2.82 -0.15
N ALA A 161 8.50 3.80 0.70
CA ALA A 161 9.85 4.35 0.81
C ALA A 161 10.86 3.33 1.34
N ALA A 162 10.50 2.50 2.33
CA ALA A 162 11.37 1.46 2.87
C ALA A 162 11.71 0.40 1.82
N VAL A 163 10.72 -0.06 1.02
CA VAL A 163 10.97 -0.99 -0.09
C VAL A 163 11.83 -0.33 -1.17
N ALA A 164 11.53 0.90 -1.56
CA ALA A 164 12.30 1.64 -2.56
C ALA A 164 13.77 1.81 -2.16
N ALA A 165 14.03 2.18 -0.89
CA ALA A 165 15.38 2.35 -0.35
C ALA A 165 16.06 1.03 0.03
N SER A 166 15.41 -0.14 -0.19
CA SER A 166 15.90 -1.46 0.26
C SER A 166 16.17 -1.53 1.77
N LEU A 167 15.30 -0.92 2.59
CA LEU A 167 15.30 -1.06 4.05
C LEU A 167 14.49 -2.29 4.51
N CYS A 168 13.78 -2.92 3.60
CA CYS A 168 13.15 -4.22 3.70
C CYS A 168 13.00 -4.82 2.29
N ALA A 169 12.83 -6.13 2.18
CA ALA A 169 12.60 -6.81 0.89
C ALA A 169 11.14 -6.66 0.43
N GLY A 170 10.23 -6.54 1.37
CA GLY A 170 8.81 -6.27 1.14
C GLY A 170 8.16 -5.65 2.36
N ALA A 171 6.95 -5.13 2.21
CA ALA A 171 6.23 -4.49 3.29
C ALA A 171 4.72 -4.72 3.22
N THR A 172 4.04 -4.65 4.38
CA THR A 172 2.58 -4.58 4.42
C THR A 172 2.09 -3.15 4.19
N GLY A 173 0.89 -3.02 3.66
CA GLY A 173 0.19 -1.75 3.52
C GLY A 173 -1.31 -1.89 3.67
N THR A 174 -2.01 -0.76 3.72
CA THR A 174 -3.47 -0.70 3.60
C THR A 174 -3.87 0.34 2.57
N ASP A 175 -4.94 0.08 1.83
CA ASP A 175 -5.44 0.93 0.77
C ASP A 175 -6.95 1.15 0.96
N THR A 176 -7.33 2.34 1.38
CA THR A 176 -8.72 2.74 1.60
C THR A 176 -9.23 3.62 0.46
N GLY A 177 -8.35 4.42 -0.14
CA GLY A 177 -8.64 5.28 -1.28
C GLY A 177 -7.50 5.40 -2.30
N GLY A 178 -6.38 4.65 -2.09
CA GLY A 178 -5.18 4.73 -2.91
C GLY A 178 -3.90 4.47 -2.12
N SER A 179 -4.02 4.23 -0.81
CA SER A 179 -2.90 4.28 0.14
C SER A 179 -1.86 3.15 0.05
N ILE A 180 -1.97 2.24 -0.92
CA ILE A 180 -0.90 1.35 -1.39
C ILE A 180 -0.43 1.82 -2.77
N ARG A 181 -1.37 2.00 -3.69
CA ARG A 181 -1.08 2.22 -5.11
C ARG A 181 -0.41 3.56 -5.38
N GLN A 182 -0.91 4.63 -4.77
CA GLN A 182 -0.35 5.97 -4.95
C GLN A 182 1.09 6.06 -4.39
N PRO A 183 1.41 5.65 -3.13
CA PRO A 183 2.79 5.66 -2.67
C PRO A 183 3.68 4.66 -3.43
N ALA A 184 3.16 3.54 -3.94
CA ALA A 184 3.91 2.66 -4.84
C ALA A 184 4.34 3.40 -6.11
N ALA A 185 3.42 4.16 -6.74
CA ALA A 185 3.70 4.97 -7.92
C ALA A 185 4.74 6.07 -7.62
N PHE A 186 4.63 6.77 -6.50
CA PHE A 186 5.52 7.88 -6.13
C PHE A 186 6.93 7.42 -5.72
N CYS A 187 7.05 6.20 -5.19
CA CYS A 187 8.33 5.62 -4.79
C CYS A 187 8.95 4.66 -5.83
N GLY A 188 8.26 4.41 -6.96
CA GLY A 188 8.79 3.56 -8.03
C GLY A 188 8.90 2.08 -7.63
N VAL A 189 7.94 1.58 -6.84
CA VAL A 189 7.82 0.19 -6.42
C VAL A 189 6.49 -0.41 -6.86
N SER A 190 6.31 -1.70 -6.68
CA SER A 190 5.03 -2.38 -6.96
C SER A 190 4.21 -2.53 -5.68
N GLY A 191 2.87 -2.38 -5.78
CA GLY A 191 1.97 -2.55 -4.65
C GLY A 191 0.59 -2.99 -5.08
N ILE A 192 0.00 -3.94 -4.34
CA ILE A 192 -1.33 -4.50 -4.63
C ILE A 192 -2.35 -4.14 -3.56
N LYS A 193 -3.47 -3.58 -4.01
CA LYS A 193 -4.74 -3.56 -3.30
C LYS A 193 -5.57 -4.74 -3.81
N PRO A 194 -5.75 -5.81 -3.03
CA PRO A 194 -6.53 -6.96 -3.49
C PRO A 194 -8.03 -6.65 -3.52
N THR A 195 -8.84 -7.61 -3.93
CA THR A 195 -10.30 -7.59 -3.77
C THR A 195 -10.67 -7.38 -2.30
N TYR A 196 -11.71 -6.58 -2.03
CA TYR A 196 -12.20 -6.38 -0.66
C TYR A 196 -12.58 -7.72 -0.01
N GLY A 197 -12.05 -7.97 1.19
CA GLY A 197 -12.25 -9.25 1.89
C GLY A 197 -11.34 -10.40 1.43
N ARG A 198 -10.44 -10.20 0.47
CA ARG A 198 -9.45 -11.20 0.05
C ARG A 198 -8.36 -11.44 1.10
N VAL A 199 -7.99 -10.39 1.83
CA VAL A 199 -7.08 -10.42 2.97
C VAL A 199 -7.84 -9.98 4.21
N SER A 200 -7.65 -10.71 5.30
CA SER A 200 -8.33 -10.43 6.58
C SER A 200 -8.00 -9.04 7.12
N ARG A 201 -9.00 -8.37 7.68
CA ARG A 201 -8.88 -7.13 8.44
C ARG A 201 -8.79 -7.35 9.96
N TYR A 202 -8.81 -8.61 10.44
CA TYR A 202 -8.63 -8.89 11.86
C TYR A 202 -7.27 -8.39 12.32
N GLY A 203 -7.28 -7.53 13.35
CA GLY A 203 -6.07 -6.88 13.86
C GLY A 203 -5.55 -5.73 12.98
N VAL A 204 -6.33 -5.26 11.99
CA VAL A 204 -6.09 -3.97 11.32
C VAL A 204 -6.90 -2.90 12.02
N ILE A 205 -6.24 -1.85 12.50
CA ILE A 205 -6.92 -0.72 13.14
C ILE A 205 -7.73 0.01 12.06
N ALA A 206 -9.06 0.09 12.27
CA ALA A 206 -9.98 0.53 11.24
C ALA A 206 -9.93 2.04 11.00
N PHE A 207 -9.79 2.42 9.72
CA PHE A 207 -10.12 3.76 9.24
C PHE A 207 -11.55 3.79 8.71
N ALA A 208 -11.83 3.13 7.58
CA ALA A 208 -13.15 3.02 6.97
C ALA A 208 -13.46 1.56 6.67
N SER A 209 -14.26 0.93 7.53
CA SER A 209 -14.44 -0.54 7.58
C SER A 209 -14.91 -1.15 6.27
N SER A 210 -15.69 -0.42 5.47
CA SER A 210 -16.18 -0.91 4.17
C SER A 210 -15.21 -0.68 3.01
N LEU A 211 -14.05 -0.02 3.26
CA LEU A 211 -13.08 0.39 2.25
C LEU A 211 -11.65 -0.03 2.56
N ASP A 212 -11.34 -0.41 3.79
CA ASP A 212 -9.98 -0.81 4.19
C ASP A 212 -9.57 -2.13 3.54
N HIS A 213 -8.51 -2.10 2.72
CA HIS A 213 -7.93 -3.27 2.05
C HIS A 213 -6.49 -3.46 2.51
N PRO A 214 -6.17 -4.49 3.31
CA PRO A 214 -4.78 -4.87 3.54
C PRO A 214 -4.15 -5.42 2.25
N GLY A 215 -2.88 -5.09 2.01
CA GLY A 215 -2.12 -5.56 0.86
C GLY A 215 -0.62 -5.43 1.09
N SER A 216 0.17 -5.55 0.03
CA SER A 216 1.63 -5.62 0.11
C SER A 216 2.34 -4.72 -0.88
N PHE A 217 3.61 -4.41 -0.56
CA PHE A 217 4.58 -3.78 -1.41
C PHE A 217 5.77 -4.71 -1.66
N GLY A 218 6.34 -4.63 -2.83
CA GLY A 218 7.57 -5.27 -3.22
C GLY A 218 8.27 -4.46 -4.30
N ARG A 219 9.52 -4.79 -4.60
CA ARG A 219 10.23 -4.12 -5.67
C ARG A 219 9.71 -4.52 -7.03
N SER A 220 9.37 -5.79 -7.20
CA SER A 220 8.81 -6.36 -8.41
C SER A 220 7.38 -6.86 -8.18
N VAL A 221 6.66 -7.09 -9.27
CA VAL A 221 5.33 -7.71 -9.25
C VAL A 221 5.37 -9.12 -8.64
N ASP A 222 6.46 -9.88 -8.85
CA ASP A 222 6.64 -11.22 -8.26
C ASP A 222 6.82 -11.17 -6.74
N ASP A 223 7.54 -10.16 -6.21
CA ASP A 223 7.68 -9.96 -4.76
C ASP A 223 6.31 -9.67 -4.11
N VAL A 224 5.51 -8.81 -4.74
CA VAL A 224 4.15 -8.51 -4.29
C VAL A 224 3.26 -9.74 -4.33
N ALA A 225 3.36 -10.54 -5.41
CA ALA A 225 2.63 -11.80 -5.57
C ALA A 225 2.98 -12.81 -4.46
N ALA A 226 4.27 -12.98 -4.16
CA ALA A 226 4.75 -13.89 -3.12
C ALA A 226 4.20 -13.52 -1.72
N LEU A 227 4.18 -12.23 -1.41
CA LEU A 227 3.63 -11.76 -0.14
C LEU A 227 2.10 -11.93 -0.10
N LEU A 228 1.39 -11.60 -1.19
CA LEU A 228 -0.06 -11.72 -1.22
C LEU A 228 -0.54 -13.18 -1.14
N GLU A 229 0.17 -14.14 -1.75
CA GLU A 229 -0.16 -15.58 -1.63
C GLU A 229 -0.20 -16.03 -0.17
N VAL A 230 0.67 -15.48 0.68
CA VAL A 230 0.71 -15.78 2.11
C VAL A 230 -0.35 -15.01 2.89
N MET A 231 -0.56 -13.73 2.57
CA MET A 231 -1.48 -12.86 3.31
C MET A 231 -2.95 -13.19 3.02
N ALA A 232 -3.28 -13.63 1.80
CA ALA A 232 -4.64 -13.88 1.34
C ALA A 232 -5.26 -15.15 1.95
N GLY A 233 -6.59 -15.23 1.87
CA GLY A 233 -7.38 -16.40 2.28
C GLY A 233 -8.40 -16.10 3.35
N HIS A 234 -9.38 -17.01 3.50
CA HIS A 234 -10.47 -16.88 4.43
C HIS A 234 -9.98 -16.82 5.89
N ASP A 235 -10.64 -15.97 6.67
CA ASP A 235 -10.43 -15.83 8.11
C ASP A 235 -11.77 -15.75 8.84
N PRO A 236 -12.09 -16.71 9.70
CA PRO A 236 -13.34 -16.69 10.47
C PRO A 236 -13.42 -15.54 11.50
N LEU A 237 -12.29 -14.88 11.80
CA LEU A 237 -12.24 -13.72 12.69
C LEU A 237 -12.62 -12.40 12.00
N ASP A 238 -12.74 -12.40 10.66
CA ASP A 238 -13.22 -11.26 9.88
C ASP A 238 -14.47 -11.63 9.09
N ALA A 239 -15.63 -11.14 9.52
CA ALA A 239 -16.92 -11.41 8.88
C ALA A 239 -17.01 -10.94 7.42
N THR A 240 -16.08 -10.11 6.95
CA THR A 240 -16.01 -9.67 5.54
C THR A 240 -15.05 -10.49 4.70
N SER A 241 -14.33 -11.43 5.31
CA SER A 241 -13.37 -12.30 4.62
C SER A 241 -14.08 -13.27 3.66
N ILE A 242 -13.64 -13.30 2.40
CA ILE A 242 -14.28 -14.11 1.34
C ILE A 242 -13.82 -15.57 1.45
N PRO A 243 -14.76 -16.55 1.52
CA PRO A 243 -14.43 -17.98 1.55
C PRO A 243 -14.11 -18.51 0.14
N ALA A 244 -13.08 -17.94 -0.51
CA ALA A 244 -12.60 -18.36 -1.82
C ALA A 244 -11.15 -18.86 -1.76
N PRO A 245 -10.75 -19.85 -2.58
CA PRO A 245 -9.37 -20.32 -2.67
C PRO A 245 -8.40 -19.18 -2.98
N VAL A 246 -7.18 -19.25 -2.45
CA VAL A 246 -6.12 -18.30 -2.81
C VAL A 246 -5.67 -18.58 -4.24
N GLY A 247 -5.54 -17.51 -5.04
CA GLY A 247 -5.03 -17.61 -6.41
C GLY A 247 -3.54 -17.96 -6.45
N ARG A 248 -3.09 -18.42 -7.61
CA ARG A 248 -1.68 -18.77 -7.88
C ARG A 248 -0.97 -17.57 -8.50
N TYR A 249 -0.74 -16.52 -7.68
CA TYR A 249 -0.30 -15.22 -8.19
C TYR A 249 1.10 -15.25 -8.80
N ARG A 250 2.03 -16.00 -8.22
CA ARG A 250 3.38 -16.20 -8.79
C ARG A 250 3.37 -17.03 -10.08
N GLU A 251 2.43 -17.96 -10.21
CA GLU A 251 2.24 -18.70 -11.47
C GLU A 251 1.69 -17.76 -12.56
N ALA A 252 0.76 -16.87 -12.21
CA ALA A 252 0.27 -15.84 -13.12
C ALA A 252 1.39 -14.88 -13.57
N CYS A 253 2.32 -14.51 -12.67
CA CYS A 253 3.52 -13.75 -13.04
C CYS A 253 4.38 -14.50 -14.06
N ARG A 254 4.63 -15.80 -13.86
CA ARG A 254 5.39 -16.62 -14.82
C ARG A 254 4.69 -16.69 -16.17
N ALA A 255 3.38 -16.94 -16.18
CA ALA A 255 2.59 -16.96 -17.41
C ALA A 255 2.64 -15.63 -18.18
N GLY A 256 2.73 -14.50 -17.47
CA GLY A 256 2.91 -13.16 -18.07
C GLY A 256 4.28 -13.00 -18.74
N ARG A 257 5.35 -13.49 -18.11
CA ARG A 257 6.72 -13.37 -18.64
C ARG A 257 7.00 -14.30 -19.82
N GLU A 258 6.55 -15.55 -19.75
CA GLU A 258 6.98 -16.62 -20.65
C GLU A 258 6.04 -16.80 -21.86
N GLY A 259 4.79 -16.40 -21.77
CA GLY A 259 3.74 -16.83 -22.66
C GLY A 259 3.34 -18.29 -22.40
N ARG A 260 2.12 -18.72 -22.77
CA ARG A 260 1.76 -20.15 -22.74
C ARG A 260 2.50 -20.89 -23.84
N GLN A 261 3.15 -22.00 -23.50
CA GLN A 261 4.05 -22.78 -24.37
C GLN A 261 3.41 -23.46 -25.60
N GLU A 262 2.11 -23.46 -25.78
CA GLU A 262 1.49 -24.10 -26.94
C GLU A 262 1.31 -23.12 -28.10
N GLY A 263 2.26 -23.13 -29.04
CA GLY A 263 2.13 -22.50 -30.36
C GLY A 263 2.27 -20.98 -30.41
N ARG A 264 2.83 -20.33 -29.39
CA ARG A 264 2.97 -18.86 -29.30
C ARG A 264 4.42 -18.39 -29.31
N VAL A 265 4.65 -17.22 -29.93
CA VAL A 265 5.96 -16.56 -29.98
C VAL A 265 6.39 -16.17 -28.58
N ALA A 266 7.63 -16.49 -28.20
CA ALA A 266 8.23 -16.08 -26.92
C ALA A 266 8.09 -14.56 -26.74
N GLY A 267 7.67 -14.12 -25.54
CA GLY A 267 7.45 -12.71 -25.23
C GLY A 267 6.04 -12.18 -25.46
N GLN A 268 5.09 -13.02 -25.89
CA GLN A 268 3.67 -12.65 -26.03
C GLN A 268 2.82 -13.20 -24.89
N GLY A 269 3.23 -12.97 -23.63
CA GLY A 269 2.52 -13.43 -22.42
C GLY A 269 1.09 -12.94 -22.29
N LEU A 270 0.71 -11.89 -23.04
CA LEU A 270 -0.64 -11.30 -23.05
C LEU A 270 -1.46 -11.64 -24.27
N ALA A 271 -1.03 -12.60 -25.12
CA ALA A 271 -1.83 -13.00 -26.28
C ALA A 271 -3.24 -13.45 -25.85
N GLY A 272 -4.26 -12.83 -26.45
CA GLY A 272 -5.68 -13.06 -26.15
C GLY A 272 -6.21 -12.29 -24.94
N VAL A 273 -5.39 -11.52 -24.23
CA VAL A 273 -5.83 -10.63 -23.15
C VAL A 273 -6.35 -9.31 -23.74
N ARG A 274 -7.53 -8.89 -23.30
CA ARG A 274 -8.14 -7.59 -23.63
C ARG A 274 -7.88 -6.62 -22.50
N ILE A 275 -7.26 -5.48 -22.78
CA ILE A 275 -6.99 -4.42 -21.82
C ILE A 275 -7.91 -3.24 -22.10
N GLY A 276 -8.79 -2.91 -21.15
CA GLY A 276 -9.67 -1.75 -21.20
C GLY A 276 -8.89 -0.47 -20.90
N VAL A 277 -9.14 0.56 -21.71
CA VAL A 277 -8.57 1.91 -21.51
C VAL A 277 -9.73 2.90 -21.41
N PRO A 278 -10.05 3.42 -20.20
CA PRO A 278 -11.14 4.37 -20.01
C PRO A 278 -10.67 5.81 -20.26
N ASP A 279 -11.36 6.53 -21.14
CA ASP A 279 -11.05 7.94 -21.43
C ASP A 279 -11.21 8.83 -20.20
N GLU A 280 -12.09 8.46 -19.26
CA GLU A 280 -12.34 9.21 -18.03
C GLU A 280 -11.12 9.28 -17.09
N TYR A 281 -10.08 8.49 -17.33
CA TYR A 281 -8.83 8.51 -16.56
C TYR A 281 -7.71 9.32 -17.22
N PHE A 282 -7.94 9.87 -18.43
CA PHE A 282 -7.00 10.71 -19.18
C PHE A 282 -7.60 12.11 -19.36
N GLN A 283 -7.88 12.79 -18.23
CA GLN A 283 -8.58 14.08 -18.23
C GLN A 283 -7.65 15.28 -18.36
N PRO A 284 -8.14 16.43 -18.86
CA PRO A 284 -7.39 17.69 -18.83
C PRO A 284 -6.91 18.03 -17.42
N GLY A 285 -5.65 18.49 -17.30
CA GLY A 285 -4.99 18.81 -16.02
C GLY A 285 -4.11 17.70 -15.47
N MET A 286 -4.04 16.55 -16.15
CA MET A 286 -3.01 15.54 -15.88
C MET A 286 -1.63 16.08 -16.29
N ASP A 287 -0.60 15.73 -15.53
CA ASP A 287 0.79 16.03 -15.89
C ASP A 287 1.15 15.32 -17.21
N ALA A 288 1.71 16.09 -18.16
CA ALA A 288 1.99 15.58 -19.51
C ALA A 288 3.04 14.46 -19.53
N GLU A 289 3.99 14.46 -18.58
CA GLU A 289 4.99 13.38 -18.45
C GLU A 289 4.37 12.11 -17.89
N VAL A 290 3.38 12.23 -16.99
CA VAL A 290 2.60 11.10 -16.48
C VAL A 290 1.78 10.49 -17.61
N GLU A 291 1.04 11.31 -18.36
CA GLU A 291 0.23 10.82 -19.47
C GLU A 291 1.09 10.11 -20.54
N ALA A 292 2.20 10.74 -20.93
CA ALA A 292 3.11 10.17 -21.93
C ALA A 292 3.70 8.82 -21.46
N ALA A 293 4.11 8.69 -20.21
CA ALA A 293 4.66 7.45 -19.67
C ALA A 293 3.62 6.31 -19.65
N VAL A 294 2.37 6.61 -19.25
CA VAL A 294 1.31 5.59 -19.22
C VAL A 294 0.87 5.19 -20.62
N ARG A 295 0.79 6.13 -21.59
CA ARG A 295 0.51 5.79 -22.99
C ARG A 295 1.60 4.91 -23.59
N ALA A 296 2.89 5.21 -23.33
CA ALA A 296 3.99 4.36 -23.74
C ALA A 296 3.91 2.95 -23.10
N ALA A 297 3.45 2.85 -21.85
CA ALA A 297 3.23 1.57 -21.21
C ALA A 297 2.09 0.77 -21.86
N LEU A 298 1.00 1.42 -22.28
CA LEU A 298 -0.08 0.78 -23.04
C LEU A 298 0.43 0.22 -24.37
N ASP A 299 1.31 0.95 -25.08
CA ASP A 299 1.94 0.48 -26.31
C ASP A 299 2.79 -0.78 -26.07
N GLU A 300 3.56 -0.81 -24.96
CA GLU A 300 4.36 -2.01 -24.60
C GLU A 300 3.48 -3.21 -24.25
N LEU A 301 2.34 -3.00 -23.58
CA LEU A 301 1.37 -4.05 -23.32
C LEU A 301 0.75 -4.59 -24.62
N GLY A 302 0.49 -3.70 -25.59
CA GLY A 302 0.10 -4.09 -26.94
C GLY A 302 1.15 -4.95 -27.64
N ARG A 303 2.44 -4.57 -27.55
CA ARG A 303 3.57 -5.37 -28.07
C ARG A 303 3.75 -6.71 -27.34
N ALA A 304 3.31 -6.81 -26.07
CA ALA A 304 3.26 -8.07 -25.33
C ALA A 304 2.09 -8.98 -25.76
N GLY A 305 1.29 -8.57 -26.73
CA GLY A 305 0.20 -9.34 -27.33
C GLY A 305 -1.19 -9.02 -26.81
N ALA A 306 -1.35 -8.01 -25.97
CA ALA A 306 -2.66 -7.57 -25.50
C ALA A 306 -3.43 -6.81 -26.57
N LYS A 307 -4.75 -6.94 -26.58
CA LYS A 307 -5.65 -6.11 -27.38
C LYS A 307 -6.15 -4.94 -26.53
N LEU A 308 -5.78 -3.71 -26.87
CA LEU A 308 -6.34 -2.52 -26.23
C LEU A 308 -7.76 -2.29 -26.74
N VAL A 309 -8.71 -2.06 -25.82
CA VAL A 309 -10.12 -1.80 -26.13
C VAL A 309 -10.61 -0.57 -25.37
N PRO A 310 -11.32 0.35 -25.98
CA PRO A 310 -11.93 1.47 -25.27
C PRO A 310 -13.03 0.93 -24.36
N VAL A 311 -13.09 1.45 -23.12
CA VAL A 311 -14.15 1.19 -22.15
C VAL A 311 -14.58 2.49 -21.51
N SER A 312 -15.78 2.54 -20.90
CA SER A 312 -16.27 3.75 -20.23
C SER A 312 -16.61 3.47 -18.76
N LEU A 313 -16.23 4.40 -17.89
CA LEU A 313 -16.52 4.41 -16.44
C LEU A 313 -17.19 5.76 -16.08
N PRO A 314 -18.41 6.04 -16.58
CA PRO A 314 -19.01 7.38 -16.62
C PRO A 314 -19.30 7.99 -15.23
N HIS A 315 -19.42 7.15 -14.18
CA HIS A 315 -19.67 7.62 -12.82
C HIS A 315 -18.38 7.98 -12.06
N THR A 316 -17.17 7.76 -12.64
CA THR A 316 -15.86 8.08 -11.99
C THR A 316 -15.80 9.53 -11.49
N LYS A 317 -16.44 10.49 -12.17
CA LYS A 317 -16.55 11.90 -11.74
C LYS A 317 -17.17 12.10 -10.35
N TYR A 318 -17.91 11.13 -9.83
CA TYR A 318 -18.52 11.18 -8.48
C TYR A 318 -17.67 10.46 -7.44
N ALA A 319 -16.57 9.80 -7.81
CA ALA A 319 -15.82 8.91 -6.93
C ALA A 319 -15.26 9.63 -5.70
N ILE A 320 -14.63 10.79 -5.87
CA ILE A 320 -14.05 11.57 -4.76
C ILE A 320 -15.13 11.96 -3.75
N ALA A 321 -16.24 12.57 -4.21
CA ALA A 321 -17.31 12.98 -3.31
C ALA A 321 -17.94 11.77 -2.58
N THR A 322 -18.18 10.68 -3.30
CA THR A 322 -18.71 9.43 -2.73
C THR A 322 -17.76 8.86 -1.67
N TYR A 323 -16.47 8.81 -1.98
CA TYR A 323 -15.44 8.31 -1.08
C TYR A 323 -15.40 9.12 0.22
N TYR A 324 -15.30 10.45 0.14
CA TYR A 324 -15.18 11.28 1.35
C TYR A 324 -16.43 11.26 2.22
N LEU A 325 -17.62 11.14 1.64
CA LEU A 325 -18.86 10.97 2.41
C LEU A 325 -18.85 9.63 3.18
N ILE A 326 -18.43 8.53 2.55
CA ILE A 326 -18.41 7.21 3.18
C ILE A 326 -17.27 7.12 4.19
N CYS A 327 -16.04 7.42 3.78
CA CYS A 327 -14.88 7.20 4.63
C CYS A 327 -14.87 8.09 5.88
N THR A 328 -15.33 9.35 5.80
CA THR A 328 -15.40 10.22 6.97
C THR A 328 -16.50 9.78 7.93
N ALA A 329 -17.67 9.35 7.42
CA ALA A 329 -18.75 8.79 8.23
C ALA A 329 -18.27 7.56 9.02
N GLU A 330 -17.64 6.62 8.33
CA GLU A 330 -17.11 5.40 8.97
C GLU A 330 -15.95 5.71 9.93
N ALA A 331 -15.06 6.66 9.59
CA ALA A 331 -13.98 7.12 10.45
C ALA A 331 -14.50 7.70 11.76
N SER A 332 -15.51 8.56 11.72
CA SER A 332 -16.09 9.17 12.92
C SER A 332 -16.63 8.10 13.88
N SER A 333 -17.26 7.05 13.35
CA SER A 333 -17.76 5.90 14.11
C SER A 333 -16.62 5.03 14.64
N ASN A 334 -15.65 4.66 13.78
CA ASN A 334 -14.53 3.79 14.16
C ASN A 334 -13.61 4.43 15.21
N LEU A 335 -13.33 5.73 15.09
CA LEU A 335 -12.44 6.44 16.00
C LEU A 335 -13.13 6.91 17.29
N ALA A 336 -14.43 6.69 17.45
CA ALA A 336 -15.16 7.00 18.69
C ALA A 336 -14.67 6.19 19.90
N ARG A 337 -14.07 5.01 19.67
CA ARG A 337 -13.52 4.13 20.71
C ARG A 337 -12.28 4.68 21.43
N TYR A 338 -11.61 5.67 20.85
CA TYR A 338 -10.42 6.30 21.44
C TYR A 338 -10.83 7.49 22.30
N ASP A 339 -11.20 7.20 23.52
CA ASP A 339 -11.79 8.12 24.51
C ASP A 339 -10.93 8.37 25.76
N GLY A 340 -9.76 7.70 25.84
CA GLY A 340 -8.85 7.77 27.00
C GLY A 340 -9.27 6.93 28.20
N VAL A 341 -10.31 6.06 28.06
CA VAL A 341 -10.79 5.23 29.17
C VAL A 341 -10.17 3.84 29.15
N ARG A 342 -10.16 3.15 28.02
CA ARG A 342 -9.77 1.73 27.93
C ARG A 342 -8.28 1.53 27.64
N PHE A 343 -7.71 2.31 26.74
CA PHE A 343 -6.32 2.18 26.28
C PHE A 343 -5.87 3.45 25.55
N GLY A 344 -4.56 3.58 25.32
CA GLY A 344 -3.95 4.71 24.65
C GLY A 344 -3.76 5.93 25.55
N TYR A 345 -3.55 7.08 24.93
CA TYR A 345 -3.34 8.35 25.62
C TYR A 345 -4.58 8.77 26.39
N ARG A 346 -4.38 9.26 27.62
CA ARG A 346 -5.37 9.89 28.48
C ARG A 346 -4.84 11.22 28.99
N THR A 347 -5.60 12.28 28.86
CA THR A 347 -5.26 13.59 29.47
C THR A 347 -5.15 13.47 30.99
N LYS A 348 -4.23 14.24 31.59
CA LYS A 348 -4.03 14.26 33.04
C LYS A 348 -4.89 15.33 33.75
N ASP A 349 -5.38 16.31 32.98
CA ASP A 349 -6.03 17.52 33.51
C ASP A 349 -7.54 17.53 33.18
N ALA A 350 -8.27 16.48 33.54
CA ALA A 350 -9.72 16.43 33.37
C ALA A 350 -10.43 16.41 34.72
N HIS A 351 -11.39 17.31 34.90
CA HIS A 351 -12.22 17.42 36.10
C HIS A 351 -13.64 16.88 35.92
N SER A 352 -14.01 16.52 34.69
CA SER A 352 -15.27 15.90 34.33
C SER A 352 -15.10 14.84 33.23
N LEU A 353 -16.11 14.01 33.01
CA LEU A 353 -16.10 13.02 31.93
C LEU A 353 -16.08 13.70 30.54
N GLU A 354 -16.80 14.80 30.41
CA GLU A 354 -16.82 15.59 29.17
C GLU A 354 -15.44 16.17 28.86
N GLU A 355 -14.78 16.77 29.84
CA GLU A 355 -13.41 17.26 29.70
C GLU A 355 -12.42 16.13 29.40
N LEU A 356 -12.57 14.98 30.03
CA LEU A 356 -11.73 13.81 29.74
C LEU A 356 -11.77 13.44 28.27
N TYR A 357 -12.97 13.33 27.69
CA TYR A 357 -13.12 12.98 26.29
C TYR A 357 -12.63 14.10 25.36
N ALA A 358 -13.04 15.33 25.61
CA ALA A 358 -12.69 16.47 24.77
C ALA A 358 -11.18 16.71 24.73
N ARG A 359 -10.53 16.76 25.91
CA ARG A 359 -9.08 17.00 26.00
C ARG A 359 -8.26 15.80 25.47
N THR A 360 -8.59 14.58 25.88
CA THR A 360 -7.88 13.39 25.37
C THR A 360 -7.88 13.33 23.84
N ARG A 361 -9.04 13.53 23.23
CA ARG A 361 -9.19 13.50 21.77
C ARG A 361 -8.56 14.74 21.12
N GLY A 362 -8.70 15.92 21.73
CA GLY A 362 -8.10 17.17 21.27
C GLY A 362 -6.57 17.15 21.26
N GLU A 363 -5.94 16.56 22.28
CA GLU A 363 -4.49 16.46 22.44
C GLU A 363 -3.91 15.26 21.66
N GLY A 364 -4.65 14.16 21.61
CA GLY A 364 -4.21 12.87 21.07
C GLY A 364 -4.32 12.77 19.54
N PHE A 365 -5.37 13.32 18.92
CA PHE A 365 -5.53 13.31 17.48
C PHE A 365 -4.88 14.52 16.80
N GLY A 366 -4.24 14.27 15.65
CA GLY A 366 -3.78 15.30 14.74
C GLY A 366 -4.91 16.04 14.02
N LEU A 367 -4.53 17.00 13.16
CA LEU A 367 -5.49 17.87 12.49
C LEU A 367 -6.39 17.11 11.50
N GLU A 368 -5.81 16.23 10.67
CA GLU A 368 -6.56 15.52 9.63
C GLU A 368 -7.58 14.52 10.20
N PRO A 369 -7.25 13.65 11.18
CA PRO A 369 -8.26 12.84 11.86
C PRO A 369 -9.39 13.68 12.49
N LYS A 370 -9.07 14.80 13.16
CA LYS A 370 -10.10 15.69 13.72
C LYS A 370 -11.04 16.22 12.65
N ARG A 371 -10.49 16.69 11.52
CA ARG A 371 -11.30 17.18 10.38
C ARG A 371 -12.24 16.09 9.87
N ARG A 372 -11.74 14.86 9.65
CA ARG A 372 -12.58 13.76 9.15
C ARG A 372 -13.61 13.28 10.15
N ILE A 373 -13.28 13.26 11.44
CA ILE A 373 -14.25 12.96 12.51
C ILE A 373 -15.39 13.97 12.51
N MET A 374 -15.08 15.27 12.42
CA MET A 374 -16.10 16.33 12.39
C MET A 374 -16.99 16.24 11.14
N LEU A 375 -16.39 16.04 9.96
CA LEU A 375 -17.15 15.86 8.72
C LEU A 375 -18.04 14.62 8.79
N GLY A 376 -17.54 13.49 9.29
CA GLY A 376 -18.29 12.26 9.43
C GLY A 376 -19.45 12.38 10.42
N THR A 377 -19.24 13.05 11.54
CA THR A 377 -20.28 13.34 12.53
C THR A 377 -21.40 14.18 11.90
N TYR A 378 -21.04 15.19 11.07
CA TYR A 378 -22.01 15.99 10.33
C TYR A 378 -22.83 15.15 9.35
N VAL A 379 -22.17 14.27 8.57
CA VAL A 379 -22.80 13.40 7.57
C VAL A 379 -23.79 12.42 8.21
N LEU A 380 -23.49 11.91 9.42
CA LEU A 380 -24.30 10.90 10.11
C LEU A 380 -25.40 11.48 11.01
N ARG A 381 -25.48 12.81 11.18
CA ARG A 381 -26.50 13.39 12.07
C ARG A 381 -27.93 13.19 11.55
N ALA A 382 -28.90 13.21 12.44
CA ALA A 382 -30.31 13.08 12.11
C ALA A 382 -30.75 14.11 11.03
N GLY A 383 -31.51 13.64 10.04
CA GLY A 383 -31.96 14.43 8.89
C GLY A 383 -30.94 14.57 7.76
N TYR A 384 -29.68 14.16 7.96
CA TYR A 384 -28.62 14.22 6.93
C TYR A 384 -28.14 12.86 6.43
N TYR A 385 -28.36 11.81 7.21
CA TYR A 385 -27.94 10.44 6.88
C TYR A 385 -28.38 10.00 5.48
N GLU A 386 -29.69 10.11 5.18
CA GLU A 386 -30.23 9.70 3.88
C GLU A 386 -29.78 10.63 2.73
N ALA A 387 -29.66 11.92 3.02
CA ALA A 387 -29.27 12.93 2.04
C ALA A 387 -27.81 12.80 1.61
N TYR A 388 -26.91 12.38 2.51
CA TYR A 388 -25.48 12.27 2.27
C TYR A 388 -25.00 10.82 2.25
N TYR A 389 -25.01 10.12 3.38
CA TYR A 389 -24.44 8.75 3.46
C TYR A 389 -25.25 7.76 2.62
N GLY A 390 -26.56 7.76 2.73
CA GLY A 390 -27.43 6.88 1.91
C GLY A 390 -27.28 7.17 0.41
N LYS A 391 -27.18 8.45 0.03
CA LYS A 391 -26.93 8.83 -1.38
C LYS A 391 -25.55 8.37 -1.85
N ALA A 392 -24.52 8.50 -1.02
CA ALA A 392 -23.17 8.03 -1.34
C ALA A 392 -23.11 6.50 -1.53
N LEU A 393 -23.83 5.72 -0.73
CA LEU A 393 -23.93 4.27 -0.92
C LEU A 393 -24.59 3.91 -2.27
N ARG A 394 -25.63 4.64 -2.70
CA ARG A 394 -26.23 4.45 -4.03
C ARG A 394 -25.26 4.83 -5.17
N ALA A 395 -24.50 5.91 -5.00
CA ALA A 395 -23.47 6.29 -5.97
C ALA A 395 -22.33 5.25 -6.03
N ARG A 396 -21.91 4.70 -4.88
CA ARG A 396 -20.94 3.59 -4.81
C ARG A 396 -21.41 2.38 -5.63
N ARG A 397 -22.70 2.03 -5.58
CA ARG A 397 -23.26 0.94 -6.39
C ARG A 397 -23.13 1.23 -7.88
N LYS A 398 -23.40 2.46 -8.33
CA LYS A 398 -23.25 2.86 -9.73
C LYS A 398 -21.80 2.77 -10.23
N LEU A 399 -20.82 3.15 -9.38
CA LEU A 399 -19.42 2.96 -9.68
C LEU A 399 -19.06 1.48 -9.83
N ALA A 400 -19.57 0.61 -8.96
CA ALA A 400 -19.35 -0.83 -9.09
C ALA A 400 -20.02 -1.41 -10.36
N ASP A 401 -21.21 -0.93 -10.73
CA ASP A 401 -21.90 -1.33 -11.96
C ASP A 401 -21.11 -0.94 -13.22
N ASP A 402 -20.41 0.24 -13.24
CA ASP A 402 -19.53 0.64 -14.34
C ASP A 402 -18.38 -0.36 -14.54
N PHE A 403 -17.69 -0.74 -13.46
CA PHE A 403 -16.63 -1.74 -13.53
C PHE A 403 -17.16 -3.10 -13.99
N ALA A 404 -18.31 -3.55 -13.50
CA ALA A 404 -18.93 -4.80 -13.92
C ALA A 404 -19.24 -4.78 -15.43
N ALA A 405 -19.77 -3.68 -15.96
CA ALA A 405 -20.04 -3.51 -17.38
C ALA A 405 -18.74 -3.49 -18.21
N ALA A 406 -17.71 -2.78 -17.75
CA ALA A 406 -16.41 -2.73 -18.45
C ALA A 406 -15.75 -4.12 -18.53
N PHE A 407 -15.81 -4.92 -17.47
CA PHE A 407 -15.25 -6.29 -17.45
C PHE A 407 -16.00 -7.29 -18.32
N THR A 408 -17.15 -6.97 -18.90
CA THR A 408 -17.74 -7.78 -20.00
C THR A 408 -16.97 -7.62 -21.32
N GLN A 409 -16.25 -6.51 -21.48
CA GLN A 409 -15.56 -6.13 -22.71
C GLN A 409 -14.04 -6.35 -22.62
N CYS A 410 -13.47 -6.37 -21.41
CA CYS A 410 -12.04 -6.51 -21.18
C CYS A 410 -11.74 -7.45 -19.99
N ASP A 411 -10.50 -7.90 -19.90
CA ASP A 411 -10.04 -8.82 -18.86
C ASP A 411 -9.30 -8.08 -17.74
N ALA A 412 -8.71 -6.92 -18.05
CA ALA A 412 -8.12 -5.97 -17.12
C ALA A 412 -8.30 -4.55 -17.64
N ILE A 413 -8.25 -3.56 -16.75
CA ILE A 413 -8.25 -2.13 -17.09
C ILE A 413 -6.91 -1.55 -16.69
N VAL A 414 -6.29 -0.73 -17.55
CA VAL A 414 -5.01 -0.06 -17.27
C VAL A 414 -5.18 1.45 -17.34
N THR A 415 -4.72 2.14 -16.30
CA THR A 415 -4.85 3.59 -16.14
C THR A 415 -3.62 4.19 -15.46
N PRO A 416 -3.43 5.52 -15.48
CA PRO A 416 -2.51 6.17 -14.55
C PRO A 416 -2.91 5.89 -13.10
N THR A 417 -1.92 5.80 -12.19
CA THR A 417 -2.20 5.65 -10.75
C THR A 417 -2.54 6.99 -10.11
N SER A 418 -1.82 8.04 -10.48
CA SER A 418 -2.02 9.41 -10.00
C SER A 418 -1.93 10.36 -11.20
N PRO A 419 -2.67 11.49 -11.21
CA PRO A 419 -2.57 12.45 -12.30
C PRO A 419 -1.27 13.26 -12.29
N ILE A 420 -0.45 13.13 -11.24
CA ILE A 420 0.77 13.91 -11.01
C ILE A 420 1.87 13.00 -10.45
N PRO A 421 3.16 13.37 -10.62
CA PRO A 421 4.26 12.76 -9.89
C PRO A 421 4.25 13.20 -8.41
N ALA A 422 5.20 12.70 -7.61
CA ALA A 422 5.39 13.15 -6.23
C ALA A 422 5.61 14.67 -6.18
N PHE A 423 4.93 15.35 -5.25
CA PHE A 423 4.99 16.78 -5.04
C PHE A 423 5.88 17.12 -3.83
N ARG A 424 6.25 18.39 -3.67
CA ARG A 424 7.12 18.85 -2.58
C ARG A 424 6.38 18.90 -1.25
N PHE A 425 7.14 18.73 -0.15
CA PHE A 425 6.59 18.96 1.19
C PHE A 425 5.98 20.35 1.33
N GLY A 426 4.82 20.44 1.99
CA GLY A 426 4.09 21.68 2.24
C GLY A 426 3.28 22.21 1.06
N GLU A 427 3.52 21.72 -0.16
CA GLU A 427 2.91 22.28 -1.38
C GLU A 427 1.38 22.18 -1.37
N ARG A 428 0.80 21.18 -0.72
CA ARG A 428 -0.65 20.92 -0.71
C ARG A 428 -1.29 20.95 0.68
N LEU A 429 -0.54 21.27 1.73
CA LEU A 429 -1.08 21.32 3.11
C LEU A 429 -2.13 22.43 3.31
N GLY A 430 -2.01 23.52 2.57
CA GLY A 430 -2.94 24.66 2.65
C GLY A 430 -4.30 24.45 1.99
N ASP A 431 -4.42 23.43 1.11
CA ASP A 431 -5.65 23.13 0.37
C ASP A 431 -5.98 21.64 0.43
N PRO A 432 -6.88 21.23 1.35
CA PRO A 432 -7.29 19.83 1.46
C PRO A 432 -7.85 19.24 0.17
N LEU A 433 -8.52 20.02 -0.67
CA LEU A 433 -9.08 19.55 -1.92
C LEU A 433 -7.97 19.16 -2.92
N GLN A 434 -6.91 19.96 -3.01
CA GLN A 434 -5.74 19.64 -3.85
C GLN A 434 -5.04 18.35 -3.39
N MET A 435 -4.98 18.13 -2.07
CA MET A 435 -4.47 16.85 -1.54
C MET A 435 -5.35 15.68 -1.95
N TYR A 436 -6.67 15.85 -1.86
CA TYR A 436 -7.64 14.80 -2.20
C TYR A 436 -7.65 14.45 -3.69
N LEU A 437 -7.39 15.43 -4.56
CA LEU A 437 -7.30 15.19 -6.01
C LEU A 437 -6.08 14.35 -6.41
N ALA A 438 -5.06 14.20 -5.56
CA ALA A 438 -3.96 13.28 -5.83
C ALA A 438 -4.42 11.81 -5.92
N ASP A 439 -5.55 11.46 -5.26
CA ASP A 439 -6.12 10.12 -5.23
C ASP A 439 -7.31 9.92 -6.21
N VAL A 440 -7.59 10.90 -7.07
CA VAL A 440 -8.79 10.90 -7.93
C VAL A 440 -8.90 9.64 -8.80
N LEU A 441 -7.76 9.08 -9.21
CA LEU A 441 -7.71 7.90 -10.08
C LEU A 441 -7.70 6.57 -9.31
N THR A 442 -7.56 6.60 -7.97
CA THR A 442 -7.47 5.37 -7.16
C THR A 442 -8.72 5.06 -6.36
N VAL A 443 -9.55 6.06 -6.03
CA VAL A 443 -10.71 5.85 -5.14
C VAL A 443 -11.83 5.02 -5.76
N ALA A 444 -12.05 5.08 -7.07
CA ALA A 444 -13.13 4.33 -7.72
C ALA A 444 -12.95 2.80 -7.60
N PRO A 445 -11.76 2.19 -7.80
CA PRO A 445 -11.54 0.78 -7.53
C PRO A 445 -11.73 0.37 -6.05
N ASN A 446 -11.52 1.28 -5.08
CA ASN A 446 -11.85 1.01 -3.67
C ASN A 446 -13.36 0.95 -3.46
N LEU A 447 -14.10 1.91 -4.01
CA LEU A 447 -15.55 1.95 -3.91
C LEU A 447 -16.21 0.73 -4.56
N ALA A 448 -15.65 0.26 -5.68
CA ALA A 448 -16.10 -0.95 -6.37
C ALA A 448 -15.64 -2.26 -5.70
N GLY A 449 -14.62 -2.21 -4.83
CA GLY A 449 -14.07 -3.39 -4.14
C GLY A 449 -13.23 -4.31 -5.03
N VAL A 450 -12.84 -3.87 -6.23
CA VAL A 450 -12.06 -4.67 -7.21
C VAL A 450 -10.56 -4.59 -6.94
N PRO A 451 -9.75 -5.61 -7.30
CA PRO A 451 -8.30 -5.58 -7.11
C PRO A 451 -7.62 -4.58 -8.05
N ALA A 452 -6.51 -3.99 -7.59
CA ALA A 452 -5.69 -3.12 -8.42
C ALA A 452 -4.22 -3.18 -7.99
N LEU A 453 -3.34 -3.44 -8.95
CA LEU A 453 -1.89 -3.45 -8.84
C LEU A 453 -1.32 -2.14 -9.38
N ALA A 454 -0.48 -1.45 -8.63
CA ALA A 454 0.32 -0.34 -9.13
C ALA A 454 1.78 -0.76 -9.31
N GLN A 455 2.43 -0.24 -10.35
CA GLN A 455 3.85 -0.45 -10.61
C GLN A 455 4.45 0.73 -11.39
N SER A 456 5.77 0.89 -11.35
CA SER A 456 6.46 1.95 -12.10
C SER A 456 6.36 1.73 -13.61
N CYS A 457 6.08 2.81 -14.35
CA CYS A 457 6.03 2.79 -15.82
C CYS A 457 6.93 3.85 -16.48
N GLY A 458 7.71 4.57 -15.70
CA GLY A 458 8.60 5.60 -16.22
C GLY A 458 9.12 6.51 -15.12
N PHE A 459 9.83 7.54 -15.57
CA PHE A 459 10.34 8.61 -14.73
C PHE A 459 10.14 9.95 -15.42
N THR A 460 9.84 10.99 -14.67
CA THR A 460 9.84 12.37 -15.16
C THR A 460 11.26 12.81 -15.54
N LYS A 461 11.40 13.91 -16.28
CA LYS A 461 12.71 14.55 -16.54
C LYS A 461 13.43 14.95 -15.24
N GLY A 462 12.65 15.23 -14.18
CA GLY A 462 13.18 15.49 -12.84
C GLY A 462 13.61 14.25 -12.06
N GLY A 463 13.51 13.05 -12.63
CA GLY A 463 13.92 11.79 -12.01
C GLY A 463 12.93 11.21 -11.00
N LEU A 464 11.70 11.72 -10.93
CA LEU A 464 10.65 11.17 -10.07
C LEU A 464 9.91 10.03 -10.78
N PRO A 465 9.59 8.92 -10.08
CA PRO A 465 8.85 7.81 -10.66
C PRO A 465 7.43 8.19 -11.11
N VAL A 466 6.97 7.50 -12.15
CA VAL A 466 5.60 7.51 -12.64
C VAL A 466 5.03 6.10 -12.55
N GLY A 467 3.78 5.96 -12.08
CA GLY A 467 3.12 4.67 -11.93
C GLY A 467 1.86 4.51 -12.78
N LEU A 468 1.69 3.32 -13.32
CA LEU A 468 0.41 2.84 -13.86
C LEU A 468 -0.27 1.95 -12.84
N GLN A 469 -1.61 1.80 -12.93
CA GLN A 469 -2.36 0.78 -12.21
C GLN A 469 -3.07 -0.17 -13.17
N ILE A 470 -3.12 -1.43 -12.79
CA ILE A 470 -3.79 -2.53 -13.50
C ILE A 470 -4.93 -2.99 -12.59
N ILE A 471 -6.16 -2.81 -13.05
CA ILE A 471 -7.38 -3.12 -12.30
C ILE A 471 -7.98 -4.40 -12.86
N GLY A 472 -8.23 -5.40 -12.02
CA GLY A 472 -8.86 -6.66 -12.39
C GLY A 472 -10.34 -6.74 -11.96
N PRO A 473 -11.10 -7.71 -12.49
CA PRO A 473 -12.43 -8.03 -11.96
C PRO A 473 -12.36 -8.53 -10.52
N PRO A 474 -13.50 -8.60 -9.79
CA PRO A 474 -13.51 -9.18 -8.44
C PRO A 474 -12.84 -10.56 -8.39
N LEU A 475 -11.94 -10.79 -7.45
CA LEU A 475 -11.08 -11.98 -7.33
C LEU A 475 -10.14 -12.21 -8.53
N GLY A 476 -9.92 -11.19 -9.34
CA GLY A 476 -9.06 -11.21 -10.53
C GLY A 476 -7.63 -10.72 -10.26
N GLU A 477 -7.07 -10.97 -9.08
CA GLU A 477 -5.67 -10.61 -8.79
C GLU A 477 -4.71 -11.26 -9.77
N GLU A 478 -4.99 -12.49 -10.23
CA GLU A 478 -4.14 -13.21 -11.19
C GLU A 478 -3.95 -12.48 -12.52
N ILE A 479 -5.00 -11.85 -13.05
CA ILE A 479 -4.86 -11.06 -14.29
C ILE A 479 -4.04 -9.79 -14.04
N CYS A 480 -4.17 -9.15 -12.87
CA CYS A 480 -3.34 -8.00 -12.51
C CYS A 480 -1.86 -8.40 -12.48
N PHE A 481 -1.52 -9.51 -11.85
CA PHE A 481 -0.16 -10.04 -11.78
C PHE A 481 0.38 -10.47 -13.13
N ARG A 482 -0.44 -11.13 -13.95
CA ARG A 482 -0.06 -11.55 -15.30
C ARG A 482 0.29 -10.35 -16.19
N VAL A 483 -0.56 -9.33 -16.21
CA VAL A 483 -0.34 -8.10 -17.00
C VAL A 483 0.88 -7.34 -16.47
N GLY A 484 0.99 -7.18 -15.14
CA GLY A 484 2.12 -6.49 -14.51
C GLY A 484 3.45 -7.18 -14.80
N ALA A 485 3.53 -8.49 -14.67
CA ALA A 485 4.76 -9.26 -14.93
C ALA A 485 5.14 -9.29 -16.43
N ALA A 486 4.15 -9.29 -17.33
CA ALA A 486 4.41 -9.18 -18.76
C ALA A 486 5.02 -7.81 -19.12
N TYR A 487 4.56 -6.74 -18.47
CA TYR A 487 5.12 -5.40 -18.61
C TYR A 487 6.55 -5.32 -18.05
N GLU A 488 6.81 -5.85 -16.83
CA GLU A 488 8.15 -5.88 -16.23
C GLU A 488 9.16 -6.68 -17.08
N ALA A 489 8.72 -7.73 -17.76
CA ALA A 489 9.61 -8.52 -18.64
C ALA A 489 10.11 -7.74 -19.87
N ARG A 490 9.44 -6.64 -20.23
CA ARG A 490 9.75 -5.80 -21.39
C ARG A 490 10.40 -4.47 -21.04
N THR A 491 10.44 -4.13 -19.74
CA THR A 491 10.94 -2.85 -19.25
C THR A 491 11.89 -3.04 -18.07
N GLU A 492 12.64 -2.00 -17.72
CA GLU A 492 13.61 -2.05 -16.63
C GLU A 492 13.29 -1.11 -15.46
N TRP A 493 12.09 -0.51 -15.45
CA TRP A 493 11.73 0.50 -14.46
C TRP A 493 11.81 -0.02 -13.03
N HIS A 494 11.35 -1.24 -12.77
CA HIS A 494 11.41 -1.91 -11.47
C HIS A 494 12.83 -2.22 -10.97
N ARG A 495 13.84 -2.20 -11.86
CA ARG A 495 15.26 -2.45 -11.53
C ARG A 495 15.98 -1.18 -11.10
N ARG A 496 15.42 0.00 -11.43
CA ARG A 496 16.04 1.26 -11.00
C ARG A 496 15.99 1.39 -9.48
N LEU A 497 17.10 1.83 -8.90
CA LEU A 497 17.26 2.06 -7.47
C LEU A 497 17.44 3.56 -7.21
N PRO A 498 16.79 4.10 -6.17
CA PRO A 498 17.07 5.48 -5.77
C PRO A 498 18.54 5.61 -5.33
N PRO A 499 19.13 6.79 -5.43
CA PRO A 499 20.45 7.07 -4.86
C PRO A 499 20.39 6.89 -3.33
N ASP A 500 21.51 6.50 -2.71
CA ASP A 500 21.58 6.51 -1.25
C ASP A 500 21.48 7.96 -0.73
N PRO A 501 20.72 8.21 0.37
CA PRO A 501 20.47 9.55 0.90
C PRO A 501 21.70 10.38 1.21
N ALA A 502 22.83 9.76 1.52
CA ALA A 502 24.10 10.46 1.69
C ALA A 502 24.56 11.23 0.43
N GLY A 503 24.18 10.75 -0.78
CA GLY A 503 24.40 11.46 -2.04
C GLY A 503 23.37 12.56 -2.33
N LEU A 504 22.19 12.51 -1.67
CA LEU A 504 21.13 13.51 -1.83
C LEU A 504 21.27 14.68 -0.84
N ALA A 505 21.86 14.44 0.34
CA ALA A 505 22.00 15.46 1.39
C ALA A 505 22.99 16.59 1.01
N ALA A 506 23.92 16.33 0.10
CA ALA A 506 24.88 17.32 -0.36
C ALA A 506 24.28 18.44 -1.25
N GLY A 507 23.00 18.34 -1.61
CA GLY A 507 22.30 19.30 -2.47
C GLY A 507 21.02 19.90 -1.90
N ALA A 508 20.66 19.62 -0.65
CA ALA A 508 19.43 20.14 -0.04
C ALA A 508 19.67 21.55 0.55
N PRO A 509 18.84 22.56 0.21
CA PRO A 509 18.86 23.83 0.94
C PRO A 509 18.40 23.58 2.38
N GLU A 510 19.11 24.19 3.35
CA GLU A 510 18.68 24.23 4.74
C GLU A 510 17.24 24.73 4.84
N VAL A 511 16.37 23.90 5.40
CA VAL A 511 15.01 24.33 5.76
C VAL A 511 15.16 25.16 7.04
N ALA A 512 14.95 26.48 6.91
CA ALA A 512 14.91 27.38 8.05
C ALA A 512 13.87 26.87 9.07
N SER A 513 14.32 26.79 10.32
CA SER A 513 13.61 26.36 11.52
C SER A 513 12.35 27.18 11.82
#